data_a81c126ee5c1f0cb18a7a9a0f96de58b
#
_entry.id   a81c126ee5c1f0cb18a7a9a0f96de58b
#
_cell.length_a   1.000
_cell.length_b   1.000
_cell.length_c   1.000
_cell.angle_alpha   90.00
_cell.angle_beta   90.00
_cell.angle_gamma   90.00
#
_symmetry.space_group_name_H-M   'P 1'
#
loop_
_entity.id
_entity.type
_entity.pdbx_description
1 polymer ?
#
loop_
_entity_poly.entity_id
_entity_poly.type
_entity_poly.pdbx_seq_one_letter_code
_entity_poly.pdbx_strand_id
1 'polypeptide(L)'
;MKKQTDILVIGGGAIGVCCAHYLTQSGRQVSLIEKGDIGSGASLANAGLVIPGQSIPLAAPGVIAKGLRWMLDPESPFYIKPRLELDFLKWLWKFSRHCTADHMRRAVPILRDLQSASMKLFKELATIEKIDIGLRQKGIVDAYRDCREFEKGVRTTGLLRQFGLENRILGRDENHTILPAIRTNIVGGVFDTRDAHLEPERFVLGLARHAERNGVAIHTNTEVIGMKKSGRRITSVLTTRGDFTANEIVLAGGSWSPIIVHDLGIRLFVEPAKGYSISYKRPLNVPEMPLVLVEAKVAVTPMDDVLRLAGTLELAGWDLAINLR
;
A
#
# COMPACT_ATOMS: atom_id res chain seq x y z
N MET A 1 -26.92 21.45 8.76
CA MET A 1 -27.59 20.38 9.54
C MET A 1 -26.54 19.46 10.12
N LYS A 2 -26.68 19.04 11.38
CA LYS A 2 -25.82 18.02 11.98
C LYS A 2 -26.27 16.64 11.51
N LYS A 3 -25.37 15.83 10.99
CA LYS A 3 -25.63 14.43 10.62
C LYS A 3 -25.14 13.54 11.76
N GLN A 4 -25.99 12.62 12.21
CA GLN A 4 -25.67 11.68 13.28
C GLN A 4 -25.49 10.28 12.74
N THR A 5 -24.49 9.59 13.22
CA THR A 5 -24.19 8.19 12.89
C THR A 5 -23.62 7.48 14.12
N ASP A 6 -23.62 6.17 14.12
CA ASP A 6 -22.96 5.40 15.20
C ASP A 6 -21.43 5.44 15.02
N ILE A 7 -20.96 5.13 13.83
CA ILE A 7 -19.52 5.19 13.49
C ILE A 7 -19.31 6.12 12.30
N LEU A 8 -18.35 7.03 12.42
CA LEU A 8 -17.88 7.88 11.34
C LEU A 8 -16.49 7.41 10.87
N VAL A 9 -16.38 6.97 9.63
CA VAL A 9 -15.10 6.64 8.98
C VAL A 9 -14.62 7.86 8.21
N ILE A 10 -13.40 8.32 8.49
CA ILE A 10 -12.77 9.47 7.82
C ILE A 10 -11.71 8.95 6.85
N GLY A 11 -11.98 9.08 5.56
CA GLY A 11 -11.13 8.65 4.45
C GLY A 11 -11.75 7.51 3.64
N GLY A 12 -11.92 7.72 2.34
CA GLY A 12 -12.52 6.81 1.37
C GLY A 12 -11.50 5.98 0.58
N GLY A 13 -10.27 5.80 1.10
CA GLY A 13 -9.28 4.88 0.55
C GLY A 13 -9.61 3.41 0.86
N ALA A 14 -8.77 2.48 0.39
CA ALA A 14 -8.94 1.04 0.59
C ALA A 14 -9.23 0.68 2.06
N ILE A 15 -8.48 1.26 3.01
CA ILE A 15 -8.65 0.98 4.45
C ILE A 15 -10.00 1.47 4.95
N GLY A 16 -10.39 2.71 4.63
CA GLY A 16 -11.67 3.26 5.09
C GLY A 16 -12.87 2.51 4.52
N VAL A 17 -12.81 2.13 3.24
CA VAL A 17 -13.88 1.35 2.60
C VAL A 17 -13.98 -0.05 3.22
N CYS A 18 -12.85 -0.73 3.51
CA CYS A 18 -12.86 -2.00 4.23
C CYS A 18 -13.43 -1.84 5.65
N CYS A 19 -13.01 -0.84 6.39
CA CYS A 19 -13.55 -0.57 7.73
C CYS A 19 -15.07 -0.35 7.67
N ALA A 20 -15.55 0.48 6.75
CA ALA A 20 -16.97 0.74 6.60
C ALA A 20 -17.77 -0.53 6.27
N HIS A 21 -17.25 -1.36 5.34
CA HIS A 21 -17.85 -2.64 4.96
C HIS A 21 -18.00 -3.58 6.17
N TYR A 22 -16.92 -3.88 6.88
CA TYR A 22 -16.95 -4.84 7.99
C TYR A 22 -17.72 -4.33 9.20
N LEU A 23 -17.67 -3.02 9.49
CA LEU A 23 -18.44 -2.43 10.56
C LEU A 23 -19.95 -2.50 10.28
N THR A 24 -20.36 -2.27 9.03
CA THR A 24 -21.77 -2.42 8.63
C THR A 24 -22.21 -3.88 8.70
N GLN A 25 -21.39 -4.83 8.30
CA GLN A 25 -21.69 -6.24 8.47
C GLN A 25 -21.86 -6.65 9.94
N SER A 26 -21.19 -5.96 10.88
CA SER A 26 -21.38 -6.18 12.31
C SER A 26 -22.64 -5.50 12.89
N GLY A 27 -23.52 -4.95 12.03
CA GLY A 27 -24.79 -4.33 12.42
C GLY A 27 -24.67 -2.88 12.87
N ARG A 28 -23.51 -2.22 12.67
CA ARG A 28 -23.31 -0.82 13.07
C ARG A 28 -23.82 0.14 11.97
N GLN A 29 -24.37 1.28 12.37
CA GLN A 29 -24.72 2.36 11.45
C GLN A 29 -23.46 3.17 11.12
N VAL A 30 -23.00 3.11 9.85
CA VAL A 30 -21.74 3.68 9.41
C VAL A 30 -21.96 4.81 8.41
N SER A 31 -21.28 5.94 8.63
CA SER A 31 -21.08 6.98 7.61
C SER A 31 -19.59 7.04 7.26
N LEU A 32 -19.29 7.16 5.98
CA LEU A 32 -17.94 7.37 5.46
C LEU A 32 -17.87 8.73 4.78
N ILE A 33 -16.87 9.53 5.15
CA ILE A 33 -16.60 10.83 4.52
C ILE A 33 -15.26 10.81 3.81
N GLU A 34 -15.21 11.35 2.60
CA GLU A 34 -14.01 11.47 1.77
C GLU A 34 -13.92 12.87 1.16
N LYS A 35 -12.73 13.49 1.21
CA LYS A 35 -12.52 14.86 0.70
C LYS A 35 -12.67 14.98 -0.81
N GLY A 36 -12.33 13.95 -1.54
CA GLY A 36 -12.46 13.85 -2.99
C GLY A 36 -13.39 12.71 -3.39
N ASP A 37 -13.03 12.00 -4.45
CA ASP A 37 -13.70 10.77 -4.87
C ASP A 37 -13.13 9.55 -4.13
N ILE A 38 -13.92 8.50 -4.03
CA ILE A 38 -13.49 7.25 -3.39
C ILE A 38 -12.22 6.73 -4.06
N GLY A 39 -11.19 6.47 -3.24
CA GLY A 39 -9.92 5.91 -3.67
C GLY A 39 -8.96 6.90 -4.34
N SER A 40 -9.35 8.17 -4.53
CA SER A 40 -8.58 9.17 -5.31
C SER A 40 -7.19 9.52 -4.73
N GLY A 41 -6.89 9.11 -3.50
CA GLY A 41 -5.55 9.24 -2.91
C GLY A 41 -4.55 8.24 -3.51
N ALA A 42 -4.07 7.29 -2.70
CA ALA A 42 -3.09 6.27 -3.12
C ALA A 42 -3.72 4.93 -3.50
N SER A 43 -5.04 4.77 -3.39
CA SER A 43 -5.69 3.46 -3.43
C SER A 43 -5.98 2.94 -4.84
N LEU A 44 -6.11 3.79 -5.85
CA LEU A 44 -6.42 3.37 -7.24
C LEU A 44 -5.17 3.20 -8.11
N ALA A 45 -4.12 3.97 -7.85
CA ALA A 45 -2.94 4.05 -8.71
C ALA A 45 -1.75 3.18 -8.25
N ASN A 46 -1.92 2.34 -7.24
CA ASN A 46 -0.86 1.45 -6.76
C ASN A 46 -0.66 0.24 -7.70
N ALA A 47 0.38 -0.56 -7.44
CA ALA A 47 0.75 -1.72 -8.25
C ALA A 47 -0.25 -2.89 -8.19
N GLY A 48 -1.23 -2.88 -7.30
CA GLY A 48 -2.20 -3.96 -7.14
C GLY A 48 -1.63 -5.26 -6.59
N LEU A 49 -0.44 -5.25 -5.98
CA LEU A 49 0.21 -6.44 -5.44
C LEU A 49 -0.33 -6.78 -4.05
N VAL A 50 -0.57 -8.07 -3.81
CA VAL A 50 -0.90 -8.65 -2.51
C VAL A 50 0.18 -9.68 -2.20
N ILE A 51 1.11 -9.33 -1.29
CA ILE A 51 2.42 -9.98 -1.18
C ILE A 51 2.70 -10.56 0.22
N PRO A 52 1.98 -11.60 0.68
CA PRO A 52 2.27 -12.26 1.95
C PRO A 52 3.67 -12.86 2.03
N GLY A 53 4.32 -13.10 0.89
CA GLY A 53 5.68 -13.61 0.81
C GLY A 53 6.77 -12.61 1.13
N GLN A 54 6.49 -11.31 1.08
CA GLN A 54 7.48 -10.25 1.30
C GLN A 54 7.21 -9.51 2.62
N SER A 55 7.57 -10.14 3.73
CA SER A 55 7.27 -9.62 5.08
C SER A 55 8.44 -8.89 5.73
N ILE A 56 9.46 -8.46 4.97
CA ILE A 56 10.57 -7.65 5.50
C ILE A 56 10.12 -6.21 5.65
N PRO A 57 10.27 -5.60 6.85
CA PRO A 57 9.93 -4.20 7.05
C PRO A 57 10.86 -3.29 6.26
N LEU A 58 10.37 -2.12 5.85
CA LEU A 58 11.20 -1.11 5.16
C LEU A 58 12.40 -0.69 6.01
N ALA A 59 12.22 -0.57 7.33
CA ALA A 59 13.29 -0.32 8.29
C ALA A 59 14.07 -1.62 8.57
N ALA A 60 14.95 -2.01 7.65
CA ALA A 60 15.81 -3.21 7.75
C ALA A 60 17.29 -2.81 7.77
N PRO A 61 18.18 -3.72 8.21
CA PRO A 61 19.63 -3.47 8.20
C PRO A 61 20.14 -3.09 6.80
N GLY A 62 21.05 -2.11 6.72
CA GLY A 62 21.65 -1.66 5.46
C GLY A 62 20.83 -0.67 4.65
N VAL A 63 19.57 -0.42 5.00
CA VAL A 63 18.69 0.49 4.24
C VAL A 63 19.23 1.92 4.24
N ILE A 64 19.80 2.40 5.36
CA ILE A 64 20.37 3.76 5.45
C ILE A 64 21.53 3.93 4.48
N ALA A 65 22.51 3.02 4.49
CA ALA A 65 23.67 3.08 3.58
C ALA A 65 23.24 3.01 2.11
N LYS A 66 22.26 2.16 1.81
CA LYS A 66 21.68 2.02 0.47
C LYS A 66 20.94 3.30 0.05
N GLY A 67 20.15 3.88 0.93
CA GLY A 67 19.43 5.15 0.69
C GLY A 67 20.39 6.30 0.41
N LEU A 68 21.46 6.46 1.21
CA LEU A 68 22.49 7.49 0.98
C LEU A 68 23.19 7.31 -0.38
N ARG A 69 23.51 6.07 -0.77
CA ARG A 69 24.10 5.80 -2.09
C ARG A 69 23.14 6.18 -3.21
N TRP A 70 21.88 5.86 -3.08
CA TRP A 70 20.86 6.19 -4.07
C TRP A 70 20.60 7.69 -4.21
N MET A 71 20.76 8.46 -3.13
CA MET A 71 20.63 9.93 -3.22
C MET A 71 21.70 10.59 -4.08
N LEU A 72 22.85 9.92 -4.28
CA LEU A 72 23.95 10.38 -5.14
C LEU A 72 23.75 9.99 -6.61
N ASP A 73 22.77 9.16 -6.92
CA ASP A 73 22.47 8.68 -8.26
C ASP A 73 21.21 9.38 -8.80
N PRO A 74 21.32 10.20 -9.85
CA PRO A 74 20.18 10.90 -10.45
C PRO A 74 19.11 9.95 -11.03
N GLU A 75 19.50 8.74 -11.45
CA GLU A 75 18.59 7.73 -12.01
C GLU A 75 18.01 6.82 -10.94
N SER A 76 18.31 7.07 -9.66
CA SER A 76 17.84 6.25 -8.56
C SER A 76 16.31 6.22 -8.47
N PRO A 77 15.72 5.04 -8.25
CA PRO A 77 14.29 4.90 -7.99
C PRO A 77 13.88 5.42 -6.60
N PHE A 78 14.82 5.92 -5.81
CA PHE A 78 14.58 6.47 -4.47
C PHE A 78 15.12 7.89 -4.38
N TYR A 79 14.26 8.82 -3.93
CA TYR A 79 14.62 10.21 -3.75
C TYR A 79 14.06 10.77 -2.44
N ILE A 80 14.90 11.51 -1.72
CA ILE A 80 14.47 12.33 -0.56
C ILE A 80 14.66 13.78 -0.94
N LYS A 81 13.56 14.54 -0.99
CA LYS A 81 13.61 15.98 -1.19
C LYS A 81 14.24 16.63 0.04
N PRO A 82 15.38 17.33 -0.08
CA PRO A 82 15.99 18.02 1.06
C PRO A 82 15.02 19.06 1.65
N ARG A 83 14.77 18.97 2.95
CA ARG A 83 13.92 19.92 3.69
C ARG A 83 14.31 19.95 5.15
N LEU A 84 14.24 21.14 5.75
CA LEU A 84 14.62 21.39 7.15
C LEU A 84 13.38 21.44 8.05
N GLU A 85 12.54 20.41 7.97
CA GLU A 85 11.35 20.26 8.82
C GLU A 85 11.67 19.41 10.04
N LEU A 86 11.43 19.93 11.25
CA LEU A 86 11.76 19.24 12.49
C LEU A 86 11.05 17.88 12.63
N ASP A 87 9.81 17.78 12.16
CA ASP A 87 9.06 16.51 12.25
C ASP A 87 9.60 15.47 11.26
N PHE A 88 10.03 15.88 10.07
CA PHE A 88 10.72 15.01 9.13
C PHE A 88 12.08 14.53 9.67
N LEU A 89 12.87 15.42 10.27
CA LEU A 89 14.15 15.03 10.89
C LEU A 89 13.95 14.07 12.06
N LYS A 90 12.93 14.26 12.89
CA LYS A 90 12.53 13.33 13.95
C LYS A 90 12.08 11.98 13.39
N TRP A 91 11.33 11.99 12.28
CA TRP A 91 10.91 10.77 11.60
C TRP A 91 12.10 10.00 11.06
N LEU A 92 13.05 10.67 10.35
CA LEU A 92 14.29 10.06 9.86
C LEU A 92 15.13 9.46 11.00
N TRP A 93 15.25 10.18 12.12
CA TRP A 93 15.96 9.68 13.30
C TRP A 93 15.30 8.44 13.88
N LYS A 94 13.98 8.44 14.05
CA LYS A 94 13.23 7.26 14.51
C LYS A 94 13.37 6.10 13.52
N PHE A 95 13.21 6.35 12.23
CA PHE A 95 13.37 5.36 11.18
C PHE A 95 14.75 4.71 11.23
N SER A 96 15.82 5.51 11.32
CA SER A 96 17.19 5.01 11.37
C SER A 96 17.46 4.10 12.59
N ARG A 97 16.87 4.45 13.76
CA ARG A 97 16.99 3.61 14.96
C ARG A 97 16.29 2.26 14.86
N HIS A 98 15.35 2.12 13.95
CA HIS A 98 14.66 0.85 13.70
C HIS A 98 15.30 0.02 12.57
N CYS A 99 16.29 0.55 11.84
CA CYS A 99 17.03 -0.19 10.83
C CYS A 99 18.01 -1.21 11.43
N THR A 100 17.53 -2.09 12.30
CA THR A 100 18.31 -3.08 13.04
C THR A 100 17.81 -4.50 12.79
N ALA A 101 18.71 -5.49 12.97
CA ALA A 101 18.35 -6.90 12.84
C ALA A 101 17.28 -7.33 13.87
N ASP A 102 17.35 -6.79 15.08
CA ASP A 102 16.38 -7.12 16.14
C ASP A 102 14.98 -6.58 15.83
N HIS A 103 14.89 -5.37 15.30
CA HIS A 103 13.61 -4.83 14.81
C HIS A 103 13.05 -5.71 13.70
N MET A 104 13.86 -6.04 12.70
CA MET A 104 13.47 -6.90 11.59
C MET A 104 12.96 -8.26 12.06
N ARG A 105 13.71 -8.95 12.96
CA ARG A 105 13.30 -10.25 13.50
C ARG A 105 11.96 -10.21 14.22
N ARG A 106 11.65 -9.13 14.94
CA ARG A 106 10.37 -8.95 15.62
C ARG A 106 9.24 -8.56 14.67
N ALA A 107 9.53 -7.77 13.64
CA ALA A 107 8.52 -7.27 12.71
C ALA A 107 8.08 -8.33 11.69
N VAL A 108 9.00 -9.19 11.20
CA VAL A 108 8.70 -10.18 10.15
C VAL A 108 7.53 -11.11 10.52
N PRO A 109 7.45 -11.74 11.70
CA PRO A 109 6.32 -12.59 12.05
C PRO A 109 5.00 -11.83 12.07
N ILE A 110 4.99 -10.61 12.62
CA ILE A 110 3.79 -9.76 12.71
C ILE A 110 3.30 -9.39 11.29
N LEU A 111 4.21 -8.96 10.42
CA LEU A 111 3.88 -8.60 9.05
C LEU A 111 3.38 -9.82 8.27
N ARG A 112 4.04 -10.97 8.39
CA ARG A 112 3.62 -12.24 7.77
C ARG A 112 2.20 -12.60 8.16
N ASP A 113 1.89 -12.56 9.46
CA ASP A 113 0.58 -12.96 9.96
C ASP A 113 -0.50 -11.99 9.51
N LEU A 114 -0.21 -10.67 9.55
CA LEU A 114 -1.12 -9.64 9.06
C LEU A 114 -1.37 -9.76 7.54
N GLN A 115 -0.32 -9.97 6.75
CA GLN A 115 -0.44 -10.12 5.30
C GLN A 115 -1.16 -11.42 4.91
N SER A 116 -0.92 -12.51 5.66
CA SER A 116 -1.63 -13.78 5.46
C SER A 116 -3.11 -13.65 5.79
N ALA A 117 -3.46 -12.96 6.88
CA ALA A 117 -4.84 -12.64 7.22
C ALA A 117 -5.49 -11.75 6.14
N SER A 118 -4.77 -10.75 5.64
CA SER A 118 -5.23 -9.90 4.53
C SER A 118 -5.52 -10.70 3.27
N MET A 119 -4.62 -11.62 2.87
CA MET A 119 -4.84 -12.50 1.71
C MET A 119 -6.11 -13.35 1.88
N LYS A 120 -6.35 -13.88 3.08
CA LYS A 120 -7.58 -14.64 3.37
C LYS A 120 -8.82 -13.75 3.16
N LEU A 121 -8.80 -12.54 3.70
CA LEU A 121 -9.92 -11.61 3.54
C LEU A 121 -10.12 -11.18 2.08
N PHE A 122 -9.06 -10.97 1.29
CA PHE A 122 -9.19 -10.72 -0.16
C PHE A 122 -9.87 -11.88 -0.89
N LYS A 123 -9.52 -13.13 -0.54
CA LYS A 123 -10.20 -14.32 -1.11
C LYS A 123 -11.68 -14.36 -0.74
N GLU A 124 -12.02 -14.06 0.50
CA GLU A 124 -13.42 -13.97 0.97
C GLU A 124 -14.17 -12.86 0.20
N LEU A 125 -13.59 -11.66 0.08
CA LEU A 125 -14.19 -10.56 -0.69
C LEU A 125 -14.39 -10.93 -2.17
N ALA A 126 -13.48 -11.69 -2.78
CA ALA A 126 -13.60 -12.14 -4.17
C ALA A 126 -14.75 -13.12 -4.39
N THR A 127 -15.31 -13.72 -3.34
CA THR A 127 -16.49 -14.61 -3.43
C THR A 127 -17.82 -13.86 -3.32
N ILE A 128 -17.81 -12.58 -2.95
CA ILE A 128 -19.03 -11.79 -2.79
C ILE A 128 -19.63 -11.53 -4.19
N GLU A 129 -20.89 -11.91 -4.37
CA GLU A 129 -21.60 -11.67 -5.61
C GLU A 129 -21.58 -10.17 -6.01
N LYS A 130 -21.31 -9.89 -7.27
CA LYS A 130 -21.24 -8.53 -7.85
C LYS A 130 -20.05 -7.68 -7.38
N ILE A 131 -19.05 -8.25 -6.71
CA ILE A 131 -17.76 -7.61 -6.47
C ILE A 131 -16.68 -8.40 -7.22
N ASP A 132 -16.35 -7.97 -8.43
CA ASP A 132 -15.14 -8.46 -9.10
C ASP A 132 -13.97 -7.55 -8.72
N ILE A 133 -13.09 -8.04 -7.86
CA ILE A 133 -11.88 -7.33 -7.44
C ILE A 133 -10.67 -7.64 -8.33
N GLY A 134 -10.85 -8.47 -9.35
CA GLY A 134 -9.78 -8.89 -10.25
C GLY A 134 -8.66 -9.67 -9.55
N LEU A 135 -8.93 -10.35 -8.44
CA LEU A 135 -7.91 -11.11 -7.69
C LEU A 135 -7.39 -12.30 -8.50
N ARG A 136 -6.08 -12.35 -8.72
CA ARG A 136 -5.37 -13.42 -9.42
C ARG A 136 -4.21 -13.91 -8.56
N GLN A 137 -4.31 -15.11 -7.99
CA GLN A 137 -3.23 -15.74 -7.23
C GLN A 137 -2.38 -16.62 -8.16
N LYS A 138 -1.49 -16.00 -8.90
CA LYS A 138 -0.53 -16.69 -9.81
C LYS A 138 0.90 -16.63 -9.28
N GLY A 139 1.11 -16.04 -8.10
CA GLY A 139 2.43 -15.75 -7.56
C GLY A 139 3.03 -14.47 -8.14
N ILE A 140 4.21 -14.10 -7.63
CA ILE A 140 5.02 -12.97 -8.09
C ILE A 140 6.47 -13.41 -8.21
N VAL A 141 7.13 -12.98 -9.26
CA VAL A 141 8.57 -13.25 -9.49
C VAL A 141 9.37 -11.97 -9.27
N ASP A 142 10.31 -12.00 -8.34
CA ASP A 142 11.41 -11.03 -8.28
C ASP A 142 12.46 -11.45 -9.31
N ALA A 143 12.57 -10.71 -10.42
CA ALA A 143 13.46 -11.03 -11.53
C ALA A 143 14.76 -10.22 -11.45
N TYR A 144 15.90 -10.89 -11.56
CA TYR A 144 17.23 -10.32 -11.39
C TYR A 144 18.02 -10.35 -12.70
N ARG A 145 18.70 -9.24 -12.98
CA ARG A 145 19.64 -9.11 -14.12
C ARG A 145 21.10 -9.14 -13.69
N ASP A 146 21.38 -8.79 -12.43
CA ASP A 146 22.71 -8.79 -11.84
C ASP A 146 22.89 -9.99 -10.91
N CYS A 147 23.98 -10.74 -11.10
CA CYS A 147 24.28 -11.94 -10.32
C CYS A 147 24.46 -11.64 -8.82
N ARG A 148 25.04 -10.48 -8.47
CA ARG A 148 25.27 -10.13 -7.06
C ARG A 148 23.95 -9.77 -6.35
N GLU A 149 23.06 -9.08 -7.05
CA GLU A 149 21.71 -8.80 -6.50
C GLU A 149 20.89 -10.09 -6.38
N PHE A 150 21.02 -11.01 -7.35
CA PHE A 150 20.39 -12.34 -7.28
C PHE A 150 20.88 -13.14 -6.07
N GLU A 151 22.20 -13.20 -5.83
CA GLU A 151 22.76 -13.86 -4.64
C GLU A 151 22.25 -13.24 -3.32
N LYS A 152 22.05 -11.91 -3.28
CA LYS A 152 21.43 -11.25 -2.13
C LYS A 152 19.97 -11.68 -1.96
N GLY A 153 19.22 -11.80 -3.04
CA GLY A 153 17.86 -12.33 -3.04
C GLY A 153 17.80 -13.75 -2.48
N VAL A 154 18.69 -14.62 -2.94
CA VAL A 154 18.82 -16.01 -2.44
C VAL A 154 19.11 -16.04 -0.93
N ARG A 155 20.07 -15.21 -0.46
CA ARG A 155 20.36 -15.10 0.99
C ARG A 155 19.14 -14.61 1.79
N THR A 156 18.38 -13.65 1.24
CA THR A 156 17.17 -13.14 1.85
C THR A 156 16.09 -14.23 1.96
N THR A 157 15.94 -15.05 0.92
CA THR A 157 15.06 -16.23 0.93
C THR A 157 15.43 -17.22 2.04
N GLY A 158 16.73 -17.47 2.22
CA GLY A 158 17.24 -18.31 3.31
C GLY A 158 16.89 -17.75 4.70
N LEU A 159 16.95 -16.43 4.87
CA LEU A 159 16.53 -15.78 6.11
C LEU A 159 15.00 -15.89 6.32
N LEU A 160 14.20 -15.64 5.29
CA LEU A 160 12.74 -15.68 5.37
C LEU A 160 12.22 -17.09 5.69
N ARG A 161 12.92 -18.14 5.25
CA ARG A 161 12.58 -19.53 5.56
C ARG A 161 12.54 -19.78 7.08
N GLN A 162 13.39 -19.13 7.87
CA GLN A 162 13.38 -19.23 9.34
C GLN A 162 12.06 -18.73 9.97
N PHE A 163 11.30 -17.96 9.22
CA PHE A 163 9.99 -17.43 9.62
C PHE A 163 8.82 -18.15 8.93
N GLY A 164 9.06 -19.32 8.31
CA GLY A 164 8.04 -20.08 7.60
C GLY A 164 7.62 -19.48 6.26
N LEU A 165 8.45 -18.60 5.69
CA LEU A 165 8.24 -18.01 4.38
C LEU A 165 9.15 -18.71 3.36
N GLU A 166 8.58 -19.66 2.62
CA GLU A 166 9.30 -20.42 1.61
C GLU A 166 9.06 -19.84 0.22
N ASN A 167 10.14 -19.39 -0.40
CA ASN A 167 10.14 -18.87 -1.76
C ASN A 167 10.96 -19.83 -2.63
N ARG A 168 10.55 -20.02 -3.86
CA ARG A 168 11.26 -20.85 -4.83
C ARG A 168 12.32 -20.02 -5.53
N ILE A 169 13.54 -20.53 -5.58
CA ILE A 169 14.64 -19.94 -6.34
C ILE A 169 14.57 -20.49 -7.76
N LEU A 170 14.54 -19.61 -8.74
CA LEU A 170 14.47 -19.96 -10.16
C LEU A 170 15.82 -19.68 -10.83
N GLY A 171 16.34 -20.67 -11.54
CA GLY A 171 17.46 -20.49 -12.47
C GLY A 171 17.02 -19.75 -13.74
N ARG A 172 17.99 -19.49 -14.64
CA ARG A 172 17.73 -18.78 -15.90
C ARG A 172 16.65 -19.46 -16.74
N ASP A 173 16.77 -20.76 -16.98
CA ASP A 173 15.87 -21.51 -17.86
C ASP A 173 14.46 -21.63 -17.27
N GLU A 174 14.35 -21.81 -15.96
CA GLU A 174 13.06 -21.81 -15.26
C GLU A 174 12.38 -20.44 -15.34
N ASN A 175 13.14 -19.35 -15.22
CA ASN A 175 12.60 -18.00 -15.44
C ASN A 175 12.03 -17.81 -16.84
N HIS A 176 12.75 -18.27 -17.87
CA HIS A 176 12.24 -18.19 -19.25
C HIS A 176 10.99 -19.03 -19.45
N THR A 177 10.86 -20.15 -18.76
CA THR A 177 9.66 -20.99 -18.81
C THR A 177 8.46 -20.30 -18.14
N ILE A 178 8.68 -19.66 -16.98
CA ILE A 178 7.63 -19.01 -16.20
C ILE A 178 7.27 -17.63 -16.78
N LEU A 179 8.25 -16.91 -17.34
CA LEU A 179 8.11 -15.57 -17.88
C LEU A 179 8.53 -15.50 -19.35
N PRO A 180 7.88 -16.23 -20.27
CA PRO A 180 8.33 -16.32 -21.68
C PRO A 180 8.25 -14.99 -22.41
N ALA A 181 7.42 -14.06 -21.97
CA ALA A 181 7.30 -12.72 -22.54
C ALA A 181 8.49 -11.81 -22.21
N ILE A 182 9.32 -12.16 -21.25
CA ILE A 182 10.47 -11.34 -20.84
C ILE A 182 11.70 -11.72 -21.68
N ARG A 183 12.07 -10.81 -22.58
CA ARG A 183 13.22 -10.99 -23.50
C ARG A 183 14.54 -10.44 -22.98
N THR A 184 14.57 -9.91 -21.75
CA THR A 184 15.81 -9.38 -21.15
C THR A 184 16.65 -10.51 -20.53
N ASN A 185 17.96 -10.28 -20.41
CA ASN A 185 18.85 -11.23 -19.73
C ASN A 185 18.56 -11.30 -18.24
N ILE A 186 17.63 -12.17 -17.85
CA ILE A 186 17.39 -12.53 -16.46
C ILE A 186 18.37 -13.63 -16.07
N VAL A 187 19.13 -13.41 -14.99
CA VAL A 187 20.13 -14.39 -14.47
C VAL A 187 19.50 -15.36 -13.49
N GLY A 188 18.39 -14.96 -12.82
CA GLY A 188 17.67 -15.79 -11.88
C GLY A 188 16.45 -15.06 -11.33
N GLY A 189 15.64 -15.75 -10.54
CA GLY A 189 14.45 -15.18 -9.91
C GLY A 189 14.17 -15.77 -8.54
N VAL A 190 13.38 -15.04 -7.76
CA VAL A 190 12.75 -15.53 -6.53
C VAL A 190 11.25 -15.50 -6.74
N PHE A 191 10.62 -16.65 -6.63
CA PHE A 191 9.18 -16.83 -6.91
C PHE A 191 8.43 -17.19 -5.65
N ASP A 192 7.41 -16.39 -5.32
CA ASP A 192 6.46 -16.71 -4.26
C ASP A 192 5.09 -17.03 -4.84
N THR A 193 4.68 -18.27 -4.70
CA THR A 193 3.39 -18.78 -5.20
C THR A 193 2.19 -18.33 -4.37
N ARG A 194 2.42 -17.83 -3.15
CA ARG A 194 1.36 -17.35 -2.24
C ARG A 194 0.90 -15.95 -2.60
N ASP A 195 1.74 -15.21 -3.31
CA ASP A 195 1.47 -13.84 -3.72
C ASP A 195 0.38 -13.78 -4.80
N ALA A 196 -0.27 -12.64 -4.87
CA ALA A 196 -1.34 -12.37 -5.82
C ALA A 196 -1.27 -10.92 -6.31
N HIS A 197 -2.09 -10.61 -7.29
CA HIS A 197 -2.42 -9.24 -7.65
C HIS A 197 -3.93 -9.08 -7.78
N LEU A 198 -4.39 -7.86 -7.76
CA LEU A 198 -5.78 -7.49 -7.96
C LEU A 198 -5.88 -6.19 -8.77
N GLU A 199 -7.10 -5.86 -9.18
CA GLU A 199 -7.44 -4.58 -9.82
C GLU A 199 -7.76 -3.54 -8.74
N PRO A 200 -6.86 -2.60 -8.40
CA PRO A 200 -7.08 -1.67 -7.28
C PRO A 200 -8.36 -0.85 -7.41
N GLU A 201 -8.68 -0.41 -8.63
CA GLU A 201 -9.89 0.35 -8.91
C GLU A 201 -11.14 -0.50 -8.71
N ARG A 202 -11.20 -1.70 -9.29
CA ARG A 202 -12.33 -2.63 -9.11
C ARG A 202 -12.54 -2.98 -7.64
N PHE A 203 -11.45 -3.23 -6.92
CA PHE A 203 -11.49 -3.54 -5.49
C PHE A 203 -12.11 -2.39 -4.70
N VAL A 204 -11.53 -1.19 -4.77
CA VAL A 204 -11.94 -0.08 -3.90
C VAL A 204 -13.33 0.42 -4.26
N LEU A 205 -13.57 0.67 -5.55
CA LEU A 205 -14.87 1.18 -6.02
C LEU A 205 -15.98 0.10 -5.95
N GLY A 206 -15.63 -1.16 -6.24
CA GLY A 206 -16.57 -2.29 -6.13
C GLY A 206 -17.03 -2.50 -4.69
N LEU A 207 -16.07 -2.51 -3.75
CA LEU A 207 -16.37 -2.68 -2.33
C LEU A 207 -17.13 -1.48 -1.75
N ALA A 208 -16.80 -0.24 -2.17
CA ALA A 208 -17.51 0.96 -1.75
C ALA A 208 -18.98 0.90 -2.19
N ARG A 209 -19.26 0.60 -3.46
CA ARG A 209 -20.63 0.40 -3.97
C ARG A 209 -21.38 -0.72 -3.26
N HIS A 210 -20.69 -1.80 -2.92
CA HIS A 210 -21.29 -2.88 -2.15
C HIS A 210 -21.62 -2.43 -0.72
N ALA A 211 -20.71 -1.75 -0.05
CA ALA A 211 -20.94 -1.22 1.30
C ALA A 211 -22.10 -0.23 1.33
N GLU A 212 -22.21 0.66 0.33
CA GLU A 212 -23.30 1.62 0.19
C GLU A 212 -24.66 0.91 0.02
N ARG A 213 -24.74 -0.12 -0.82
CA ARG A 213 -25.94 -0.95 -0.97
C ARG A 213 -26.35 -1.69 0.32
N ASN A 214 -25.38 -1.94 1.21
CA ASN A 214 -25.61 -2.55 2.52
C ASN A 214 -25.78 -1.53 3.66
N GLY A 215 -26.02 -0.25 3.33
CA GLY A 215 -26.44 0.77 4.30
C GLY A 215 -25.34 1.71 4.79
N VAL A 216 -24.12 1.66 4.25
CA VAL A 216 -23.10 2.69 4.53
C VAL A 216 -23.52 4.00 3.85
N ALA A 217 -23.61 5.08 4.61
CA ALA A 217 -23.81 6.42 4.04
C ALA A 217 -22.46 6.99 3.58
N ILE A 218 -22.20 7.00 2.27
CA ILE A 218 -20.96 7.52 1.68
C ILE A 218 -21.15 9.00 1.30
N HIS A 219 -20.24 9.86 1.76
CA HIS A 219 -20.22 11.29 1.50
C HIS A 219 -18.88 11.69 0.86
N THR A 220 -18.84 11.77 -0.44
CA THR A 220 -17.69 12.28 -1.22
C THR A 220 -17.65 13.81 -1.22
N ASN A 221 -16.53 14.38 -1.64
CA ASN A 221 -16.29 15.83 -1.67
C ASN A 221 -16.61 16.50 -0.31
N THR A 222 -16.31 15.79 0.78
CA THR A 222 -16.60 16.19 2.16
C THR A 222 -15.31 16.17 2.96
N GLU A 223 -14.64 17.31 3.02
CA GLU A 223 -13.35 17.45 3.70
C GLU A 223 -13.54 17.77 5.18
N VAL A 224 -12.77 17.10 6.04
CA VAL A 224 -12.67 17.43 7.46
C VAL A 224 -11.83 18.70 7.61
N ILE A 225 -12.42 19.74 8.19
CA ILE A 225 -11.77 21.03 8.43
C ILE A 225 -11.47 21.27 9.91
N GLY A 226 -11.88 20.38 10.80
CA GLY A 226 -11.60 20.45 12.23
C GLY A 226 -12.44 19.50 13.06
N MET A 227 -12.16 19.47 14.36
CA MET A 227 -12.91 18.64 15.32
C MET A 227 -13.16 19.43 16.60
N LYS A 228 -14.40 19.38 17.12
CA LYS A 228 -14.73 19.90 18.44
C LYS A 228 -14.56 18.80 19.49
N LYS A 229 -14.00 19.15 20.64
CA LYS A 229 -13.85 18.25 21.78
C LYS A 229 -14.41 18.85 23.07
N SER A 230 -14.86 17.99 23.94
CA SER A 230 -15.18 18.31 25.34
C SER A 230 -14.41 17.34 26.22
N GLY A 231 -13.43 17.85 26.97
CA GLY A 231 -12.46 17.02 27.68
C GLY A 231 -11.68 16.11 26.71
N ARG A 232 -11.79 14.80 26.90
CA ARG A 232 -11.13 13.77 26.07
C ARG A 232 -12.01 13.20 24.95
N ARG A 233 -13.24 13.68 24.81
CA ARG A 233 -14.20 13.16 23.83
C ARG A 233 -14.34 14.14 22.66
N ILE A 234 -14.31 13.63 21.43
CA ILE A 234 -14.68 14.37 20.23
C ILE A 234 -16.21 14.47 20.21
N THR A 235 -16.74 15.69 20.13
CA THR A 235 -18.18 15.95 20.14
C THR A 235 -18.74 16.25 18.75
N SER A 236 -17.90 16.68 17.82
CA SER A 236 -18.30 16.95 16.43
C SER A 236 -17.09 16.93 15.51
N VAL A 237 -17.27 16.40 14.31
CA VAL A 237 -16.32 16.52 13.19
C VAL A 237 -16.88 17.57 12.26
N LEU A 238 -16.12 18.65 12.06
CA LEU A 238 -16.49 19.77 11.20
C LEU A 238 -16.05 19.47 9.77
N THR A 239 -16.95 19.64 8.83
CA THR A 239 -16.65 19.37 7.41
C THR A 239 -17.14 20.49 6.49
N THR A 240 -16.66 20.49 5.26
CA THR A 240 -17.09 21.43 4.21
C THR A 240 -18.56 21.28 3.82
N ARG A 241 -19.22 20.16 4.20
CA ARG A 241 -20.63 19.87 3.86
C ARG A 241 -21.49 19.61 5.09
N GLY A 242 -21.18 20.28 6.20
CA GLY A 242 -21.91 20.19 7.46
C GLY A 242 -21.21 19.29 8.47
N ASP A 243 -21.65 19.38 9.72
CA ASP A 243 -21.01 18.72 10.85
C ASP A 243 -21.53 17.29 11.04
N PHE A 244 -20.65 16.40 11.48
CA PHE A 244 -21.01 15.04 11.88
C PHE A 244 -20.83 14.87 13.39
N THR A 245 -21.75 14.09 13.98
CA THR A 245 -21.62 13.57 15.34
C THR A 245 -21.63 12.05 15.30
N ALA A 246 -20.72 11.42 16.01
CA ALA A 246 -20.63 9.96 16.06
C ALA A 246 -20.26 9.49 17.46
N ASN A 247 -20.62 8.25 17.79
CA ASN A 247 -20.18 7.61 19.03
C ASN A 247 -18.71 7.21 18.94
N GLU A 248 -18.29 6.74 17.76
CA GLU A 248 -16.93 6.32 17.46
C GLU A 248 -16.45 6.91 16.13
N ILE A 249 -15.15 7.18 16.02
CA ILE A 249 -14.54 7.72 14.82
C ILE A 249 -13.38 6.82 14.41
N VAL A 250 -13.39 6.37 13.17
CA VAL A 250 -12.29 5.64 12.53
C VAL A 250 -11.52 6.60 11.65
N LEU A 251 -10.26 6.87 11.99
CA LEU A 251 -9.37 7.69 11.17
C LEU A 251 -8.64 6.80 10.15
N ALA A 252 -9.06 6.87 8.90
CA ALA A 252 -8.51 6.12 7.77
C ALA A 252 -7.96 7.05 6.66
N GLY A 253 -7.52 8.26 7.03
CA GLY A 253 -7.08 9.33 6.12
C GLY A 253 -5.70 9.08 5.48
N GLY A 254 -5.11 7.88 5.60
CA GLY A 254 -3.79 7.55 5.03
C GLY A 254 -2.73 8.54 5.49
N SER A 255 -1.93 9.03 4.55
CA SER A 255 -0.89 10.03 4.84
C SER A 255 -1.43 11.39 5.32
N TRP A 256 -2.70 11.71 5.10
CA TRP A 256 -3.34 12.93 5.63
C TRP A 256 -3.75 12.81 7.09
N SER A 257 -3.74 11.63 7.69
CA SER A 257 -4.13 11.41 9.09
C SER A 257 -3.42 12.34 10.09
N PRO A 258 -2.11 12.62 9.99
CA PRO A 258 -1.45 13.57 10.90
C PRO A 258 -2.04 14.97 10.88
N ILE A 259 -2.42 15.46 9.69
CA ILE A 259 -3.03 16.79 9.51
C ILE A 259 -4.42 16.82 10.17
N ILE A 260 -5.22 15.79 9.90
CA ILE A 260 -6.62 15.71 10.39
C ILE A 260 -6.69 15.75 11.92
N VAL A 261 -5.72 15.15 12.63
CA VAL A 261 -5.71 15.09 14.10
C VAL A 261 -4.77 16.08 14.78
N HIS A 262 -4.12 16.95 14.01
CA HIS A 262 -3.15 17.92 14.54
C HIS A 262 -3.72 18.76 15.67
N ASP A 263 -4.90 19.32 15.48
CA ASP A 263 -5.58 20.22 16.44
C ASP A 263 -6.06 19.49 17.70
N LEU A 264 -6.10 18.16 17.66
CA LEU A 264 -6.38 17.35 18.85
C LEU A 264 -5.15 17.17 19.74
N GLY A 265 -3.96 17.61 19.29
CA GLY A 265 -2.67 17.38 19.96
C GLY A 265 -2.13 15.96 19.76
N ILE A 266 -2.69 15.20 18.84
CA ILE A 266 -2.25 13.82 18.53
C ILE A 266 -1.14 13.89 17.48
N ARG A 267 0.03 13.34 17.82
CA ARG A 267 1.16 13.24 16.90
C ARG A 267 1.24 11.85 16.29
N LEU A 268 1.04 11.77 14.98
CA LEU A 268 1.23 10.55 14.19
C LEU A 268 2.53 10.68 13.37
N PHE A 269 3.44 9.71 13.54
CA PHE A 269 4.70 9.68 12.79
C PHE A 269 4.52 8.95 11.44
N VAL A 270 3.70 9.53 10.58
CA VAL A 270 3.45 9.04 9.23
C VAL A 270 4.07 10.03 8.25
N GLU A 271 5.06 9.58 7.50
CA GLU A 271 5.69 10.36 6.44
C GLU A 271 5.08 10.00 5.09
N PRO A 272 4.57 10.97 4.32
CA PRO A 272 4.08 10.73 2.98
C PRO A 272 5.19 10.21 2.06
N ALA A 273 4.89 9.16 1.31
CA ALA A 273 5.76 8.64 0.28
C ALA A 273 5.01 8.65 -1.05
N LYS A 274 5.59 9.27 -2.06
CA LYS A 274 5.04 9.36 -3.41
C LYS A 274 5.68 8.29 -4.28
N GLY A 275 4.87 7.49 -4.95
CA GLY A 275 5.27 6.57 -6.00
C GLY A 275 4.67 7.00 -7.33
N TYR A 276 5.17 6.44 -8.40
CA TYR A 276 4.68 6.68 -9.76
C TYR A 276 4.21 5.39 -10.38
N SER A 277 3.10 5.45 -11.11
CA SER A 277 2.66 4.34 -11.94
C SER A 277 2.25 4.83 -13.33
N ILE A 278 2.54 4.02 -14.33
CA ILE A 278 2.14 4.23 -15.71
C ILE A 278 1.35 3.01 -16.14
N SER A 279 0.21 3.22 -16.76
CA SER A 279 -0.62 2.15 -17.30
C SER A 279 -0.68 2.27 -18.83
N TYR A 280 -0.35 1.20 -19.52
CA TYR A 280 -0.45 1.07 -20.96
C TYR A 280 -1.59 0.11 -21.32
N LYS A 281 -2.24 0.29 -22.46
CA LYS A 281 -3.13 -0.74 -23.00
C LYS A 281 -2.38 -2.07 -23.04
N ARG A 282 -2.99 -3.13 -22.54
CA ARG A 282 -2.33 -4.44 -22.40
C ARG A 282 -1.84 -4.95 -23.76
N PRO A 283 -0.53 -5.16 -23.97
CA PRO A 283 -0.01 -5.79 -25.18
C PRO A 283 -0.36 -7.28 -25.23
N LEU A 284 -0.29 -7.88 -26.43
CA LEU A 284 -0.60 -9.31 -26.61
C LEU A 284 0.41 -10.22 -25.90
N ASN A 285 1.69 -9.84 -25.88
CA ASN A 285 2.76 -10.62 -25.27
C ASN A 285 3.21 -9.97 -23.95
N VAL A 286 2.50 -10.23 -22.87
CA VAL A 286 2.85 -9.79 -21.52
C VAL A 286 2.93 -11.00 -20.59
N PRO A 287 3.68 -10.91 -19.50
CA PRO A 287 3.62 -11.93 -18.46
C PRO A 287 2.17 -12.12 -17.97
N GLU A 288 1.78 -13.33 -17.66
CA GLU A 288 0.46 -13.61 -17.10
C GLU A 288 0.39 -13.39 -15.59
N MET A 289 1.53 -13.19 -14.96
CA MET A 289 1.68 -12.90 -13.54
C MET A 289 2.53 -11.66 -13.33
N PRO A 290 2.37 -10.97 -12.20
CA PRO A 290 3.23 -9.86 -11.86
C PRO A 290 4.68 -10.26 -11.68
N LEU A 291 5.57 -9.33 -11.96
CA LEU A 291 6.99 -9.47 -11.64
C LEU A 291 7.55 -8.14 -11.13
N VAL A 292 8.63 -8.23 -10.39
CA VAL A 292 9.41 -7.07 -9.95
C VAL A 292 10.77 -7.12 -10.64
N LEU A 293 11.10 -6.10 -11.41
CA LEU A 293 12.44 -5.87 -11.94
C LEU A 293 13.29 -5.30 -10.81
N VAL A 294 14.07 -6.15 -10.15
CA VAL A 294 14.66 -5.83 -8.83
C VAL A 294 15.64 -4.67 -8.89
N GLU A 295 16.47 -4.57 -9.92
CA GLU A 295 17.43 -3.49 -10.06
C GLU A 295 16.73 -2.15 -10.38
N ALA A 296 15.75 -2.18 -11.26
CA ALA A 296 14.97 -1.01 -11.63
C ALA A 296 13.96 -0.57 -10.56
N LYS A 297 13.66 -1.45 -9.57
CA LYS A 297 12.61 -1.22 -8.56
C LYS A 297 11.24 -0.94 -9.17
N VAL A 298 10.92 -1.64 -10.25
CA VAL A 298 9.66 -1.51 -10.99
C VAL A 298 8.87 -2.81 -10.85
N ALA A 299 7.66 -2.69 -10.32
CA ALA A 299 6.66 -3.74 -10.40
C ALA A 299 5.95 -3.66 -11.76
N VAL A 300 5.82 -4.79 -12.43
CA VAL A 300 5.11 -4.95 -13.69
C VAL A 300 3.88 -5.82 -13.41
N THR A 301 2.70 -5.23 -13.46
CA THR A 301 1.45 -5.92 -13.12
C THR A 301 0.54 -6.03 -14.35
N PRO A 302 0.29 -7.25 -14.83
CA PRO A 302 -0.70 -7.48 -15.89
C PRO A 302 -2.10 -7.43 -15.26
N MET A 303 -2.82 -6.37 -15.55
CA MET A 303 -4.25 -6.21 -15.23
C MET A 303 -5.08 -6.63 -16.47
N ASP A 304 -6.41 -6.70 -16.34
CA ASP A 304 -7.22 -7.22 -17.43
C ASP A 304 -7.04 -6.42 -18.74
N ASP A 305 -7.19 -5.09 -18.68
CA ASP A 305 -7.12 -4.23 -19.85
C ASP A 305 -5.79 -3.46 -20.00
N VAL A 306 -4.96 -3.45 -18.96
CA VAL A 306 -3.75 -2.65 -18.93
C VAL A 306 -2.56 -3.44 -18.37
N LEU A 307 -1.37 -3.03 -18.80
CA LEU A 307 -0.10 -3.37 -18.15
C LEU A 307 0.31 -2.17 -17.31
N ARG A 308 0.36 -2.35 -15.99
CA ARG A 308 0.80 -1.30 -15.06
C ARG A 308 2.26 -1.48 -14.69
N LEU A 309 3.03 -0.42 -14.86
CA LEU A 309 4.39 -0.29 -14.35
C LEU A 309 4.34 0.65 -13.16
N ALA A 310 4.79 0.20 -11.99
CA ALA A 310 4.79 1.00 -10.78
C ALA A 310 6.17 0.95 -10.14
N GLY A 311 6.73 2.11 -9.82
CA GLY A 311 8.06 2.22 -9.23
C GLY A 311 8.26 3.54 -8.53
N THR A 312 9.53 3.81 -8.18
CA THR A 312 9.97 5.01 -7.51
C THR A 312 9.38 5.19 -6.11
N LEU A 313 10.18 5.66 -5.20
CA LEU A 313 9.77 6.06 -3.87
C LEU A 313 10.38 7.44 -3.58
N GLU A 314 9.53 8.45 -3.48
CA GLU A 314 9.94 9.82 -3.22
C GLU A 314 9.38 10.29 -1.87
N LEU A 315 10.29 10.72 -0.96
CA LEU A 315 9.94 11.34 0.30
C LEU A 315 10.03 12.87 0.13
N ALA A 316 8.95 13.49 -0.34
CA ALA A 316 8.86 14.91 -0.64
C ALA A 316 7.83 15.65 0.24
N GLY A 317 7.37 15.03 1.34
CA GLY A 317 6.28 15.58 2.15
C GLY A 317 5.01 15.69 1.33
N TRP A 318 4.36 16.84 1.43
CA TRP A 318 3.08 17.12 0.76
C TRP A 318 3.23 17.72 -0.65
N ASP A 319 4.44 17.71 -1.20
CA ASP A 319 4.67 18.14 -2.58
C ASP A 319 4.14 17.08 -3.55
N LEU A 320 3.05 17.41 -4.24
CA LEU A 320 2.40 16.56 -5.24
C LEU A 320 2.93 16.79 -6.67
N ALA A 321 3.86 17.72 -6.87
CA ALA A 321 4.45 17.97 -8.18
C ALA A 321 5.16 16.70 -8.70
N ILE A 322 5.05 16.46 -10.01
CA ILE A 322 5.74 15.34 -10.66
C ILE A 322 7.23 15.67 -10.75
N ASN A 323 8.06 14.77 -10.24
CA ASN A 323 9.49 14.84 -10.41
C ASN A 323 9.85 14.26 -11.79
N LEU A 324 10.43 15.08 -12.66
CA LEU A 324 10.81 14.70 -14.03
C LEU A 324 12.23 14.12 -14.15
N ARG A 325 12.83 13.70 -13.04
CA ARG A 325 14.13 13.00 -13.06
C ARG A 325 14.01 11.65 -13.68
#